data_891ec94db9cf311f99a1e0d187025372
#
_entry.id   891ec94db9cf311f99a1e0d187025372
#
_cell.length_a   1.000
_cell.length_b   1.000
_cell.length_c   1.000
_cell.angle_alpha   90.00
_cell.angle_beta   90.00
_cell.angle_gamma   90.00
#
_symmetry.space_group_name_H-M   'P 1'
#
loop_
_entity.id
_entity.type
_entity.pdbx_description
1 polymer ?
#
loop_
_entity_poly.entity_id
_entity_poly.type
_entity_poly.pdbx_seq_one_letter_code
_entity_poly.pdbx_strand_id
1 'polypeptide(L)'
;MQRYIIPPLTRDYQTQPIILSDDFHHHMVHVMRMKQGEQVYLADNSSISFVAELIDISANTVSLKWVADEDRSTELPVKITIACGLPKGDKLEYIVQKGTELGAAAFLPFAAKNAVVKWTADKSAKKQQRLQKIAREAAEQ
;
A
#
# COMPACT_ATOMS: atom_id res chain seq x y z
N MET A 1 -5.04 13.29 6.09
CA MET A 1 -4.52 12.28 7.07
C MET A 1 -3.90 11.16 6.25
N GLN A 2 -2.66 10.80 6.54
CA GLN A 2 -1.90 9.78 5.79
C GLN A 2 -2.47 8.38 6.04
N ARG A 3 -2.46 7.53 5.01
CA ARG A 3 -2.84 6.10 5.09
C ARG A 3 -1.59 5.23 4.97
N TYR A 4 -1.56 4.13 5.74
CA TYR A 4 -0.52 3.11 5.66
C TYR A 4 -1.16 1.74 5.51
N ILE A 5 -0.65 0.95 4.57
CA ILE A 5 -1.05 -0.45 4.40
C ILE A 5 -0.07 -1.30 5.19
N ILE A 6 -0.57 -1.90 6.26
CA ILE A 6 0.23 -2.68 7.21
C ILE A 6 0.04 -4.19 6.96
N PRO A 7 0.97 -5.04 7.43
CA PRO A 7 0.75 -6.49 7.46
C PRO A 7 -0.51 -6.85 8.25
N PRO A 8 -1.16 -7.99 7.94
CA PRO A 8 -2.33 -8.44 8.68
C PRO A 8 -2.10 -8.46 10.19
N LEU A 9 -3.03 -7.90 10.93
CA LEU A 9 -2.97 -7.84 12.37
C LEU A 9 -3.38 -9.20 12.97
N THR A 10 -2.51 -9.77 13.80
CA THR A 10 -2.76 -11.05 14.51
C THR A 10 -3.25 -10.87 15.94
N ARG A 11 -3.37 -9.60 16.39
CA ARG A 11 -3.73 -9.22 17.77
C ARG A 11 -5.04 -8.45 17.76
N ASP A 12 -5.62 -8.34 18.95
CA ASP A 12 -6.71 -7.39 19.19
C ASP A 12 -6.15 -5.95 19.13
N TYR A 13 -6.20 -5.39 17.93
CA TYR A 13 -5.67 -4.06 17.63
C TYR A 13 -6.43 -2.92 18.33
N GLN A 14 -7.62 -3.19 18.87
CA GLN A 14 -8.40 -2.20 19.61
C GLN A 14 -7.91 -2.02 21.05
N THR A 15 -7.29 -3.04 21.61
CA THR A 15 -6.86 -3.03 23.02
C THR A 15 -5.35 -2.99 23.23
N GLN A 16 -4.57 -3.35 22.20
CA GLN A 16 -3.12 -3.42 22.30
C GLN A 16 -2.45 -2.44 21.35
N PRO A 17 -1.32 -1.83 21.74
CA PRO A 17 -0.55 -0.96 20.85
C PRO A 17 -0.06 -1.72 19.63
N ILE A 18 -0.14 -1.07 18.48
CA ILE A 18 0.38 -1.53 17.20
C ILE A 18 1.79 -0.97 17.06
N ILE A 19 2.78 -1.86 16.93
CA ILE A 19 4.19 -1.48 16.81
C ILE A 19 4.61 -1.66 15.36
N LEU A 20 5.06 -0.58 14.73
CA LEU A 20 5.57 -0.57 13.37
C LEU A 20 7.06 -0.18 13.36
N SER A 21 7.84 -0.82 12.50
CA SER A 21 9.29 -0.61 12.36
C SER A 21 9.67 -0.32 10.90
N ASP A 22 10.96 -0.24 10.64
CA ASP A 22 11.58 -0.18 9.31
C ASP A 22 11.03 0.97 8.44
N ASP A 23 10.49 0.66 7.27
CA ASP A 23 9.98 1.64 6.32
C ASP A 23 8.86 2.52 6.91
N PHE A 24 8.01 1.96 7.78
CA PHE A 24 6.94 2.71 8.45
C PHE A 24 7.51 3.76 9.40
N HIS A 25 8.46 3.35 10.25
CA HIS A 25 9.15 4.28 11.15
C HIS A 25 9.84 5.37 10.36
N HIS A 26 10.64 4.99 9.35
CA HIS A 26 11.35 5.95 8.51
C HIS A 26 10.40 6.95 7.86
N HIS A 27 9.32 6.48 7.25
CA HIS A 27 8.35 7.35 6.57
C HIS A 27 7.62 8.28 7.54
N MET A 28 7.10 7.75 8.65
CA MET A 28 6.36 8.55 9.64
C MET A 28 7.26 9.61 10.29
N VAL A 29 8.47 9.23 10.72
CA VAL A 29 9.33 10.09 11.53
C VAL A 29 10.20 11.01 10.67
N HIS A 30 10.84 10.48 9.62
CA HIS A 30 11.82 11.24 8.84
C HIS A 30 11.24 11.92 7.61
N VAL A 31 10.25 11.33 6.95
CA VAL A 31 9.62 11.90 5.77
C VAL A 31 8.49 12.82 6.17
N MET A 32 7.50 12.30 6.90
CA MET A 32 6.30 13.05 7.32
C MET A 32 6.54 13.90 8.56
N ARG A 33 7.61 13.63 9.32
CA ARG A 33 7.97 14.34 10.56
C ARG A 33 6.83 14.39 11.58
N MET A 34 6.14 13.27 11.68
CA MET A 34 5.00 13.12 12.56
C MET A 34 5.39 13.22 14.03
N LYS A 35 4.48 13.72 14.83
CA LYS A 35 4.64 13.88 16.28
C LYS A 35 3.65 12.99 17.03
N GLN A 36 3.98 12.70 18.26
CA GLN A 36 3.06 12.04 19.19
C GLN A 36 1.72 12.81 19.27
N GLY A 37 0.62 12.09 19.26
CA GLY A 37 -0.75 12.62 19.20
C GLY A 37 -1.30 12.80 17.77
N GLU A 38 -0.50 12.70 16.74
CA GLU A 38 -1.00 12.74 15.36
C GLU A 38 -1.66 11.44 14.96
N GLN A 39 -2.65 11.55 14.08
CA GLN A 39 -3.46 10.41 13.64
C GLN A 39 -3.17 10.04 12.20
N VAL A 40 -3.30 8.74 11.92
CA VAL A 40 -3.16 8.13 10.59
C VAL A 40 -4.26 7.11 10.36
N TYR A 41 -4.53 6.80 9.11
CA TYR A 41 -5.27 5.59 8.76
C TYR A 41 -4.32 4.40 8.69
N LEU A 42 -4.68 3.31 9.34
CA LEU A 42 -4.05 2.01 9.17
C LEU A 42 -5.04 1.06 8.49
N ALA A 43 -4.60 0.40 7.44
CA ALA A 43 -5.38 -0.60 6.73
C ALA A 43 -4.56 -1.87 6.54
N ASP A 44 -5.20 -3.02 6.62
CA ASP A 44 -4.61 -4.29 6.25
C ASP A 44 -5.27 -4.87 4.98
N ASN A 45 -4.71 -5.93 4.43
CA ASN A 45 -5.26 -6.58 3.25
C ASN A 45 -6.52 -7.42 3.54
N SER A 46 -7.01 -7.48 4.78
CA SER A 46 -8.17 -8.26 5.20
C SER A 46 -9.46 -7.44 5.34
N SER A 47 -9.49 -6.22 4.81
CA SER A 47 -10.61 -5.26 4.89
C SER A 47 -10.75 -4.58 6.25
N ILE A 48 -9.75 -4.61 7.09
CA ILE A 48 -9.69 -3.83 8.32
C ILE A 48 -9.08 -2.48 8.00
N SER A 49 -9.78 -1.40 8.31
CA SER A 49 -9.28 -0.03 8.22
C SER A 49 -9.77 0.80 9.40
N PHE A 50 -8.88 1.54 10.03
CA PHE A 50 -9.19 2.31 11.22
C PHE A 50 -8.25 3.51 11.38
N VAL A 51 -8.66 4.44 12.22
CA VAL A 51 -7.84 5.58 12.67
C VAL A 51 -6.98 5.13 13.85
N ALA A 52 -5.69 5.38 13.77
CA ALA A 52 -4.75 5.15 14.86
C ALA A 52 -4.02 6.44 15.24
N GLU A 53 -3.71 6.61 16.50
CA GLU A 53 -2.95 7.74 17.04
C GLU A 53 -1.55 7.30 17.41
N LEU A 54 -0.56 8.08 17.01
CA LEU A 54 0.84 7.88 17.36
C LEU A 54 1.06 8.19 18.84
N ILE A 55 1.36 7.18 19.65
CA ILE A 55 1.52 7.32 21.10
C ILE A 55 2.97 7.34 21.57
N ASP A 56 3.89 6.74 20.80
CA ASP A 56 5.31 6.75 21.13
C ASP A 56 6.18 6.66 19.87
N ILE A 57 7.35 7.29 19.92
CA ILE A 57 8.38 7.27 18.88
C ILE A 57 9.69 6.86 19.53
N SER A 58 10.14 5.66 19.23
CA SER A 58 11.44 5.14 19.67
C SER A 58 12.47 5.24 18.53
N ALA A 59 13.71 4.83 18.78
CA ALA A 59 14.80 4.94 17.80
C ALA A 59 14.50 4.23 16.46
N ASN A 60 13.82 3.08 16.49
CA ASN A 60 13.56 2.23 15.32
C ASN A 60 12.10 1.80 15.17
N THR A 61 11.22 2.22 16.07
CA THR A 61 9.81 1.83 16.07
C THR A 61 8.90 3.00 16.38
N VAL A 62 7.68 2.92 15.90
CA VAL A 62 6.57 3.78 16.33
C VAL A 62 5.49 2.90 16.93
N SER A 63 4.84 3.39 17.98
CA SER A 63 3.72 2.74 18.64
C SER A 63 2.45 3.54 18.39
N LEU A 64 1.41 2.87 17.94
CA LEU A 64 0.12 3.49 17.67
C LEU A 64 -0.97 2.79 18.49
N LYS A 65 -1.99 3.53 18.85
CA LYS A 65 -3.21 2.97 19.46
C LYS A 65 -4.39 3.18 18.52
N TRP A 66 -5.30 2.24 18.52
CA TRP A 66 -6.59 2.36 17.86
C TRP A 66 -7.40 3.54 18.44
N VAL A 67 -8.13 4.27 17.60
CA VAL A 67 -9.00 5.38 17.98
C VAL A 67 -10.44 5.09 17.58
N ALA A 68 -10.67 4.76 16.31
CA ALA A 68 -12.00 4.47 15.76
C ALA A 68 -11.88 3.67 14.46
N ASP A 69 -12.84 2.82 14.20
CA ASP A 69 -12.95 2.16 12.89
C ASP A 69 -13.29 3.17 11.80
N GLU A 70 -12.84 2.94 10.58
CA GLU A 70 -13.18 3.79 9.44
C GLU A 70 -14.56 3.41 8.92
N ASP A 71 -15.53 4.33 9.06
CA ASP A 71 -16.94 4.09 8.70
C ASP A 71 -17.21 4.07 7.19
N ARG A 72 -16.24 4.44 6.36
CA ARG A 72 -16.41 4.55 4.91
C ARG A 72 -15.43 3.64 4.17
N SER A 73 -15.97 2.63 3.49
CA SER A 73 -15.22 1.92 2.46
C SER A 73 -15.26 2.73 1.16
N THR A 74 -14.08 3.07 0.64
CA THR A 74 -13.90 3.66 -0.69
C THR A 74 -13.69 2.60 -1.77
N GLU A 75 -13.69 1.33 -1.38
CA GLU A 75 -13.49 0.21 -2.28
C GLU A 75 -14.68 0.03 -3.24
N LEU A 76 -14.37 -0.34 -4.48
CA LEU A 76 -15.40 -0.67 -5.46
C LEU A 76 -16.19 -1.92 -5.03
N PRO A 77 -17.50 -1.98 -5.30
CA PRO A 77 -18.33 -3.15 -4.96
C PRO A 77 -17.98 -4.39 -5.79
N VAL A 78 -17.09 -4.26 -6.77
CA VAL A 78 -16.63 -5.32 -7.67
C VAL A 78 -15.10 -5.34 -7.73
N LYS A 79 -14.52 -6.52 -7.84
CA LYS A 79 -13.06 -6.68 -8.04
C LYS A 79 -12.74 -6.55 -9.52
N ILE A 80 -12.06 -5.48 -9.90
CA ILE A 80 -11.63 -5.22 -11.28
C ILE A 80 -10.18 -5.67 -11.46
N THR A 81 -9.93 -6.52 -12.46
CA THR A 81 -8.57 -6.89 -12.90
C THR A 81 -8.28 -6.22 -14.24
N ILE A 82 -7.20 -5.44 -14.32
CA ILE A 82 -6.75 -4.81 -15.55
C ILE A 82 -5.75 -5.73 -16.25
N ALA A 83 -6.18 -6.33 -17.37
CA ALA A 83 -5.28 -7.11 -18.25
C ALA A 83 -4.74 -6.18 -19.33
N CYS A 84 -3.40 -6.08 -19.46
CA CYS A 84 -2.77 -5.24 -20.48
C CYS A 84 -1.55 -5.91 -21.11
N GLY A 85 -1.40 -5.76 -22.42
CA GLY A 85 -0.18 -6.13 -23.13
C GLY A 85 0.99 -5.28 -22.66
N LEU A 86 2.19 -5.87 -22.56
CA LEU A 86 3.40 -5.15 -22.12
C LEU A 86 3.67 -3.93 -23.00
N PRO A 87 3.49 -2.70 -22.47
CA PRO A 87 3.76 -1.49 -23.24
C PRO A 87 5.25 -1.13 -23.19
N LYS A 88 5.67 -0.24 -24.07
CA LYS A 88 7.02 0.35 -24.05
C LYS A 88 7.17 1.40 -22.94
N GLY A 89 8.38 1.51 -22.39
CA GLY A 89 8.74 2.53 -21.42
C GLY A 89 7.99 2.38 -20.09
N ASP A 90 7.66 3.50 -19.46
CA ASP A 90 7.09 3.56 -18.11
C ASP A 90 5.55 3.48 -18.09
N LYS A 91 4.92 3.20 -19.24
CA LYS A 91 3.45 3.18 -19.35
C LYS A 91 2.78 2.16 -18.43
N LEU A 92 3.43 1.01 -18.20
CA LEU A 92 2.88 -0.01 -17.29
C LEU A 92 2.86 0.49 -15.84
N GLU A 93 3.88 1.21 -15.41
CA GLU A 93 3.96 1.82 -14.08
C GLU A 93 2.83 2.84 -13.88
N TYR A 94 2.59 3.67 -14.91
CA TYR A 94 1.49 4.63 -14.90
C TYR A 94 0.11 3.94 -14.86
N ILE A 95 -0.08 2.85 -15.64
CA ILE A 95 -1.33 2.06 -15.63
C ILE A 95 -1.57 1.47 -14.23
N VAL A 96 -0.54 0.92 -13.60
CA VAL A 96 -0.65 0.35 -12.25
C VAL A 96 -0.96 1.43 -11.23
N GLN A 97 -0.25 2.56 -11.27
CA GLN A 97 -0.51 3.68 -10.36
C GLN A 97 -1.95 4.18 -10.49
N LYS A 98 -2.36 4.58 -11.68
CA LYS A 98 -3.68 5.17 -11.90
C LYS A 98 -4.82 4.14 -11.77
N GLY A 99 -4.58 2.91 -12.18
CA GLY A 99 -5.53 1.82 -11.97
C GLY A 99 -5.78 1.56 -10.49
N THR A 100 -4.75 1.58 -9.66
CA THR A 100 -4.87 1.42 -8.21
C THR A 100 -5.63 2.60 -7.58
N GLU A 101 -5.28 3.83 -7.92
CA GLU A 101 -5.99 5.03 -7.48
C GLU A 101 -7.51 4.99 -7.82
N LEU A 102 -7.85 4.34 -8.92
CA LEU A 102 -9.24 4.16 -9.39
C LEU A 102 -9.92 2.90 -8.84
N GLY A 103 -9.26 2.13 -7.97
CA GLY A 103 -9.84 0.97 -7.29
C GLY A 103 -9.67 -0.36 -8.01
N ALA A 104 -8.72 -0.51 -8.94
CA ALA A 104 -8.42 -1.80 -9.52
C ALA A 104 -7.82 -2.76 -8.46
N ALA A 105 -8.37 -3.97 -8.38
CA ALA A 105 -7.95 -4.98 -7.42
C ALA A 105 -6.71 -5.78 -7.86
N ALA A 106 -6.48 -5.89 -9.18
CA ALA A 106 -5.35 -6.65 -9.70
C ALA A 106 -4.92 -6.17 -11.10
N PHE A 107 -3.69 -6.49 -11.45
CA PHE A 107 -3.12 -6.23 -12.78
C PHE A 107 -2.55 -7.52 -13.36
N LEU A 108 -2.86 -7.80 -14.61
CA LEU A 108 -2.36 -8.94 -15.37
C LEU A 108 -1.61 -8.47 -16.63
N PRO A 109 -0.33 -8.09 -16.52
CA PRO A 109 0.47 -7.77 -17.68
C PRO A 109 0.82 -9.05 -18.44
N PHE A 110 0.70 -9.04 -19.77
CA PHE A 110 1.00 -10.20 -20.61
C PHE A 110 1.81 -9.83 -21.86
N ALA A 111 2.63 -10.77 -22.32
CA ALA A 111 3.37 -10.62 -23.57
C ALA A 111 2.46 -10.96 -24.75
N ALA A 112 1.98 -9.96 -25.48
CA ALA A 112 1.21 -10.17 -26.69
C ALA A 112 2.10 -10.70 -27.83
N LYS A 113 1.52 -11.40 -28.83
CA LYS A 113 2.24 -12.04 -29.94
C LYS A 113 3.18 -11.07 -30.67
N ASN A 114 2.77 -9.83 -30.84
CA ASN A 114 3.53 -8.79 -31.53
C ASN A 114 4.13 -7.74 -30.57
N ALA A 115 4.23 -8.05 -29.29
CA ALA A 115 4.82 -7.13 -28.32
C ALA A 115 6.32 -6.97 -28.55
N VAL A 116 6.79 -5.74 -28.65
CA VAL A 116 8.22 -5.42 -28.77
C VAL A 116 8.94 -5.67 -27.45
N VAL A 117 8.23 -5.53 -26.32
CA VAL A 117 8.77 -5.73 -24.97
C VAL A 117 8.53 -7.17 -24.54
N LYS A 118 9.61 -7.85 -24.19
CA LYS A 118 9.57 -9.20 -23.58
C LYS A 118 10.28 -9.14 -22.24
N TRP A 119 9.69 -9.77 -21.23
CA TRP A 119 10.33 -9.93 -19.93
C TRP A 119 11.01 -11.30 -19.87
N THR A 120 12.30 -11.30 -19.53
CA THR A 120 13.00 -12.52 -19.16
C THR A 120 12.67 -12.86 -17.71
N ALA A 121 12.82 -14.13 -17.31
CA ALA A 121 12.51 -14.57 -15.94
C ALA A 121 13.21 -13.71 -14.88
N ASP A 122 14.51 -13.44 -15.05
CA ASP A 122 15.30 -12.64 -14.10
C ASP A 122 14.84 -11.17 -13.98
N LYS A 123 14.41 -10.59 -15.10
CA LYS A 123 13.89 -9.21 -15.11
C LYS A 123 12.46 -9.12 -14.63
N SER A 124 11.70 -10.20 -14.74
CA SER A 124 10.30 -10.27 -14.35
C SER A 124 10.12 -10.04 -12.83
N ALA A 125 10.92 -10.72 -12.02
CA ALA A 125 10.84 -10.59 -10.56
C ALA A 125 11.11 -9.16 -10.07
N LYS A 126 12.17 -8.51 -10.57
CA LYS A 126 12.49 -7.12 -10.20
C LYS A 126 11.41 -6.14 -10.64
N LYS A 127 10.86 -6.33 -11.85
CA LYS A 127 9.77 -5.49 -12.35
C LYS A 127 8.49 -5.70 -11.57
N GLN A 128 8.17 -6.92 -11.20
CA GLN A 128 7.01 -7.22 -10.36
C GLN A 128 7.12 -6.53 -8.98
N GLN A 129 8.27 -6.62 -8.32
CA GLN A 129 8.51 -5.93 -7.05
C GLN A 129 8.33 -4.42 -7.18
N ARG A 130 8.84 -3.82 -8.27
CA ARG A 130 8.66 -2.38 -8.52
C ARG A 130 7.20 -2.01 -8.74
N LEU A 131 6.45 -2.79 -9.51
CA LEU A 131 5.02 -2.55 -9.74
C LEU A 131 4.20 -2.73 -8.45
N GLN A 132 4.53 -3.71 -7.62
CA GLN A 132 3.91 -3.89 -6.31
C GLN A 132 4.15 -2.68 -5.39
N LYS A 133 5.38 -2.14 -5.40
CA LYS A 133 5.70 -0.92 -4.63
C LYS A 133 4.87 0.27 -5.12
N ILE A 134 4.78 0.49 -6.44
CA ILE A 134 3.97 1.56 -7.03
C ILE A 134 2.48 1.40 -6.67
N ALA A 135 1.94 0.19 -6.77
CA ALA A 135 0.56 -0.08 -6.38
C ALA A 135 0.31 0.23 -4.90
N ARG A 136 1.23 -0.17 -4.02
CA ARG A 136 1.14 0.12 -2.59
C ARG A 136 1.17 1.62 -2.31
N GLU A 137 2.14 2.34 -2.87
CA GLU A 137 2.26 3.80 -2.71
C GLU A 137 1.01 4.53 -3.24
N ALA A 138 0.43 4.06 -4.35
CA ALA A 138 -0.80 4.60 -4.90
C ALA A 138 -2.03 4.33 -3.99
N ALA A 139 -2.09 3.17 -3.36
CA ALA A 139 -3.19 2.82 -2.45
C ALA A 139 -3.09 3.56 -1.09
N GLU A 140 -1.92 4.05 -0.73
CA GLU A 140 -1.67 4.81 0.50
C GLU A 140 -2.01 6.32 0.38
N GLN A 141 -2.33 6.81 -0.81
CA GLN A 141 -2.76 8.19 -1.06
C GLN A 141 -4.24 8.38 -0.75
#